data_ba42e03142e840e1d14d26645ffd4153
#
_entry.id   ba42e03142e840e1d14d26645ffd4153
#
_cell.length_a   1.000
_cell.length_b   1.000
_cell.length_c   1.000
_cell.angle_alpha   90.00
_cell.angle_beta   90.00
_cell.angle_gamma   90.00
#
_symmetry.space_group_name_H-M   'P 1'
#
loop_
_entity.id
_entity.type
_entity.pdbx_description
1 polymer ?
#
loop_
_entity_poly.entity_id
_entity_poly.type
_entity_poly.pdbx_seq_one_letter_code
_entity_poly.pdbx_strand_id
1 'polypeptide(L)'
;MTNWIPDLSTTNTPRYMAIADAIAADLAAGRLTPGDRLPAQRRLAGELGLDFTTVARGYAEAQRRGLLASQVGSGTYVTEPGNTEGTRPVKLDMRRNGPADFSMNLPPEPDDETLLARLRAGTDALSQDLLSLLRYQTFPPDGPDRETALLWLKGVGLTPAADRIQFAAGAQAALAGILSTLSTPDDTIACEALTYPGIRSLCSQLNLGLIGLEEDEHGLDPAAFEGACKDSKIKALYLNPTLHNPTTRTLSLQRRKELAAISTRHGVPILEDDAYGQLCQTKPQPFASLAPETTWYVGSLSKCVGAGLRLAHVVAPERNASMRLSRVLRSQSVMVSPLMMALASRWIEDGTANEMLWHIRNESAARQRLAAQHLKDLSYQAGPDGFHLWLQLGNGWTSAAFVSQVRNQAIGLAESDAFVVSGQSPEAVRLCLGGPHTRSQIDTALSVIAETLSNEPKDVTTYF
;
A
#
# COMPACT_ATOMS: atom_id res chain seq x y z
N MET A 1 20.17 3.99 45.41
CA MET A 1 20.11 2.58 44.97
C MET A 1 19.31 1.85 46.04
N THR A 2 18.15 1.37 45.71
CA THR A 2 17.35 0.54 46.61
C THR A 2 18.07 -0.81 46.80
N ASN A 3 18.18 -1.22 48.05
CA ASN A 3 18.77 -2.50 48.41
C ASN A 3 17.69 -3.62 48.32
N TRP A 4 16.96 -3.65 47.23
CA TRP A 4 15.82 -4.54 47.03
C TRP A 4 16.30 -6.00 46.80
N ILE A 5 15.84 -6.89 47.66
CA ILE A 5 16.06 -8.31 47.57
C ILE A 5 14.71 -9.02 47.77
N PRO A 6 14.15 -9.70 46.77
CA PRO A 6 12.86 -10.37 46.89
C PRO A 6 12.97 -11.66 47.69
N ASP A 7 11.92 -11.94 48.48
CA ASP A 7 11.76 -13.28 49.09
C ASP A 7 11.12 -14.23 48.07
N LEU A 8 11.86 -15.24 47.65
CA LEU A 8 11.42 -16.23 46.69
C LEU A 8 11.09 -17.59 47.35
N SER A 9 11.01 -17.66 48.66
CA SER A 9 10.88 -18.93 49.42
C SER A 9 9.52 -19.60 49.25
N THR A 10 8.47 -18.88 48.89
CA THR A 10 7.08 -19.36 48.91
C THR A 10 6.49 -19.70 47.54
N THR A 11 7.28 -19.64 46.44
CA THR A 11 6.74 -19.74 45.08
C THR A 11 7.03 -21.09 44.42
N ASN A 12 5.99 -21.74 43.89
CA ASN A 12 6.09 -23.00 43.11
C ASN A 12 6.32 -22.74 41.59
N THR A 13 6.60 -21.49 41.22
CA THR A 13 6.83 -21.04 39.82
C THR A 13 8.34 -21.05 39.50
N PRO A 14 8.72 -21.13 38.23
CA PRO A 14 10.12 -21.02 37.81
C PRO A 14 10.78 -19.75 38.41
N ARG A 15 12.01 -19.86 38.93
CA ARG A 15 12.69 -18.79 39.66
C ARG A 15 12.72 -17.43 38.94
N TYR A 16 12.86 -17.43 37.60
CA TYR A 16 12.80 -16.16 36.84
C TYR A 16 11.42 -15.50 36.85
N MET A 17 10.34 -16.31 36.86
CA MET A 17 8.96 -15.76 36.97
C MET A 17 8.73 -15.25 38.38
N ALA A 18 9.18 -15.97 39.39
CA ALA A 18 9.08 -15.55 40.78
C ALA A 18 9.75 -14.18 41.04
N ILE A 19 10.86 -13.87 40.39
CA ILE A 19 11.48 -12.53 40.44
C ILE A 19 10.56 -11.46 39.86
N ALA A 20 9.95 -11.70 38.67
CA ALA A 20 9.04 -10.77 38.05
C ALA A 20 7.74 -10.57 38.86
N ASP A 21 7.22 -11.66 39.45
CA ASP A 21 6.06 -11.64 40.33
C ASP A 21 6.33 -10.86 41.64
N ALA A 22 7.52 -11.01 42.20
CA ALA A 22 7.95 -10.28 43.40
C ALA A 22 8.05 -8.75 43.10
N ILE A 23 8.57 -8.37 41.94
CA ILE A 23 8.61 -6.97 41.52
C ILE A 23 7.19 -6.41 41.43
N ALA A 24 6.25 -7.14 40.80
CA ALA A 24 4.86 -6.73 40.70
C ALA A 24 4.18 -6.59 42.07
N ALA A 25 4.39 -7.56 42.95
CA ALA A 25 3.84 -7.56 44.30
C ALA A 25 4.39 -6.41 45.18
N ASP A 26 5.69 -6.15 45.04
CA ASP A 26 6.35 -5.08 45.82
C ASP A 26 5.95 -3.67 45.32
N LEU A 27 5.71 -3.54 44.02
CA LEU A 27 5.16 -2.31 43.45
C LEU A 27 3.72 -2.08 43.90
N ALA A 28 2.87 -3.14 43.85
CA ALA A 28 1.49 -3.06 44.33
C ALA A 28 1.39 -2.75 45.86
N ALA A 29 2.36 -3.24 46.64
CA ALA A 29 2.45 -3.03 48.07
C ALA A 29 3.15 -1.70 48.48
N GLY A 30 3.64 -0.91 47.49
CA GLY A 30 4.37 0.34 47.73
C GLY A 30 5.78 0.15 48.31
N ARG A 31 6.33 -1.07 48.33
CA ARG A 31 7.72 -1.34 48.70
C ARG A 31 8.72 -0.97 47.59
N LEU A 32 8.27 -0.95 46.38
CA LEU A 32 8.94 -0.35 45.23
C LEU A 32 8.07 0.79 44.71
N THR A 33 8.70 1.87 44.29
CA THR A 33 8.03 3.03 43.70
C THR A 33 8.58 3.32 42.28
N PRO A 34 7.77 3.90 41.38
CA PRO A 34 8.27 4.34 40.09
C PRO A 34 9.50 5.26 40.22
N GLY A 35 10.52 4.99 39.37
CA GLY A 35 11.81 5.67 39.47
C GLY A 35 12.84 4.98 40.38
N ASP A 36 12.46 4.00 41.16
CA ASP A 36 13.42 3.23 41.96
C ASP A 36 14.38 2.47 41.09
N ARG A 37 15.68 2.57 41.38
CA ARG A 37 16.73 1.83 40.70
C ARG A 37 16.94 0.47 41.35
N LEU A 38 16.70 -0.60 40.58
CA LEU A 38 16.93 -1.97 41.04
C LEU A 38 18.44 -2.32 41.06
N PRO A 39 18.83 -3.32 41.86
CA PRO A 39 20.21 -3.85 41.90
C PRO A 39 20.65 -4.29 40.52
N ALA A 40 21.96 -4.19 40.25
CA ALA A 40 22.56 -4.82 39.07
C ALA A 40 22.30 -6.32 39.06
N GLN A 41 21.94 -6.89 37.92
CA GLN A 41 21.57 -8.32 37.79
C GLN A 41 22.61 -9.28 38.38
N ARG A 42 23.90 -8.99 38.18
CA ARG A 42 24.99 -9.79 38.77
C ARG A 42 25.04 -9.75 40.29
N ARG A 43 24.75 -8.58 40.88
CA ARG A 43 24.68 -8.40 42.33
C ARG A 43 23.49 -9.17 42.90
N LEU A 44 22.32 -9.01 42.30
CA LEU A 44 21.10 -9.69 42.76
C LEU A 44 21.25 -11.23 42.64
N ALA A 45 21.92 -11.71 41.61
CA ALA A 45 22.23 -13.14 41.46
C ALA A 45 23.06 -13.66 42.60
N GLY A 46 24.09 -12.93 43.02
CA GLY A 46 24.90 -13.28 44.16
C GLY A 46 24.11 -13.28 45.49
N GLU A 47 23.26 -12.28 45.70
CA GLU A 47 22.46 -12.12 46.93
C GLU A 47 21.36 -13.20 47.05
N LEU A 48 20.80 -13.67 45.92
CA LEU A 48 19.79 -14.74 45.89
C LEU A 48 20.37 -16.16 45.76
N GLY A 49 21.67 -16.29 45.56
CA GLY A 49 22.28 -17.58 45.26
C GLY A 49 21.80 -18.22 43.96
N LEU A 50 21.42 -17.40 42.96
CA LEU A 50 20.90 -17.82 41.66
C LEU A 50 21.94 -17.59 40.53
N ASP A 51 21.77 -18.33 39.45
CA ASP A 51 22.53 -18.08 38.23
C ASP A 51 22.17 -16.73 37.60
N PHE A 52 23.18 -16.04 37.08
CA PHE A 52 22.99 -14.73 36.41
C PHE A 52 21.93 -14.77 35.30
N THR A 53 21.88 -15.87 34.53
CA THR A 53 20.92 -16.01 33.41
C THR A 53 19.49 -16.10 33.94
N THR A 54 19.28 -16.69 35.12
CA THR A 54 17.96 -16.74 35.78
C THR A 54 17.49 -15.36 36.20
N VAL A 55 18.35 -14.54 36.78
CA VAL A 55 18.03 -13.16 37.18
C VAL A 55 17.84 -12.27 35.94
N ALA A 56 18.68 -12.41 34.94
CA ALA A 56 18.56 -11.71 33.68
C ALA A 56 17.19 -11.99 32.97
N ARG A 57 16.75 -13.25 32.96
CA ARG A 57 15.43 -13.66 32.47
C ARG A 57 14.30 -13.07 33.32
N GLY A 58 14.46 -13.02 34.65
CA GLY A 58 13.46 -12.36 35.54
C GLY A 58 13.30 -10.89 35.27
N TYR A 59 14.41 -10.18 35.07
CA TYR A 59 14.38 -8.77 34.70
C TYR A 59 13.79 -8.54 33.31
N ALA A 60 14.13 -9.39 32.35
CA ALA A 60 13.54 -9.34 31.00
C ALA A 60 12.03 -9.60 31.04
N GLU A 61 11.56 -10.53 31.87
CA GLU A 61 10.14 -10.81 32.06
C GLU A 61 9.42 -9.64 32.74
N ALA A 62 10.02 -9.02 33.78
CA ALA A 62 9.46 -7.83 34.40
C ALA A 62 9.42 -6.63 33.44
N GLN A 63 10.41 -6.48 32.55
CA GLN A 63 10.38 -5.50 31.48
C GLN A 63 9.28 -5.80 30.45
N ARG A 64 9.10 -7.07 30.07
CA ARG A 64 8.00 -7.48 29.17
C ARG A 64 6.62 -7.17 29.75
N ARG A 65 6.48 -7.23 31.08
CA ARG A 65 5.24 -6.86 31.81
C ARG A 65 5.11 -5.35 32.03
N GLY A 66 6.05 -4.53 31.56
CA GLY A 66 6.01 -3.08 31.74
C GLY A 66 6.32 -2.60 33.17
N LEU A 67 6.90 -3.45 34.01
CA LEU A 67 7.24 -3.11 35.41
C LEU A 67 8.60 -2.44 35.53
N LEU A 68 9.49 -2.63 34.55
CA LEU A 68 10.86 -2.12 34.54
C LEU A 68 11.22 -1.50 33.19
N ALA A 69 12.08 -0.46 33.22
CA ALA A 69 12.76 0.09 32.07
C ALA A 69 14.28 0.09 32.28
N SER A 70 15.05 -0.26 31.24
CA SER A 70 16.52 -0.23 31.28
C SER A 70 17.05 0.95 30.47
N GLN A 71 17.95 1.73 31.06
CA GLN A 71 18.70 2.79 30.40
C GLN A 71 20.15 2.34 30.21
N VAL A 72 20.63 2.34 28.98
CA VAL A 72 22.01 1.97 28.66
C VAL A 72 23.00 2.85 29.42
N GLY A 73 23.90 2.24 30.20
CA GLY A 73 24.88 2.94 31.02
C GLY A 73 24.37 3.48 32.35
N SER A 74 23.04 3.49 32.62
CA SER A 74 22.45 4.06 33.83
C SER A 74 21.86 3.02 34.78
N GLY A 75 21.30 1.92 34.28
CA GLY A 75 20.73 0.85 35.09
C GLY A 75 19.29 0.47 34.74
N THR A 76 18.63 -0.31 35.61
CA THR A 76 17.24 -0.75 35.46
C THR A 76 16.39 -0.08 36.53
N TYR A 77 15.26 0.51 36.12
CA TYR A 77 14.37 1.32 36.97
C TYR A 77 12.95 0.77 36.93
N VAL A 78 12.24 0.94 38.05
CA VAL A 78 10.80 0.64 38.16
C VAL A 78 9.98 1.68 37.39
N THR A 79 8.97 1.23 36.62
CA THR A 79 8.09 2.09 35.84
C THR A 79 6.74 2.33 36.52
N GLU A 80 6.01 3.38 36.16
CA GLU A 80 4.64 3.58 36.62
C GLU A 80 3.69 2.50 36.10
N PRO A 81 2.79 1.93 36.94
CA PRO A 81 1.77 1.01 36.49
C PRO A 81 0.82 1.74 35.50
N GLY A 82 0.79 1.26 34.28
CA GLY A 82 -0.02 1.87 33.21
C GLY A 82 0.78 2.69 32.18
N ASN A 83 2.05 2.99 32.46
CA ASN A 83 2.94 3.57 31.46
C ASN A 83 3.55 2.42 30.63
N THR A 84 2.79 1.94 29.63
CA THR A 84 3.21 0.93 28.67
C THR A 84 4.21 1.48 27.65
N GLU A 85 5.22 2.24 28.05
CA GLU A 85 6.41 2.50 27.23
C GLU A 85 7.22 1.24 26.94
N GLY A 86 6.76 0.07 27.39
CA GLY A 86 7.38 -1.22 27.17
C GLY A 86 6.86 -2.04 26.00
N THR A 87 5.80 -1.66 25.31
CA THR A 87 5.55 -2.15 23.97
C THR A 87 6.61 -1.49 23.09
N ARG A 88 7.63 -2.25 22.70
CA ARG A 88 8.48 -1.84 21.57
C ARG A 88 7.49 -1.36 20.52
N PRO A 89 7.52 -0.07 20.13
CA PRO A 89 6.84 0.31 18.90
C PRO A 89 7.37 -0.67 17.88
N VAL A 90 6.49 -1.38 17.21
CA VAL A 90 6.89 -2.17 16.06
C VAL A 90 7.58 -1.14 15.18
N LYS A 91 8.93 -1.14 15.19
CA LYS A 91 9.73 -0.24 14.36
C LYS A 91 9.54 -0.72 12.93
N LEU A 92 8.34 -0.52 12.42
CA LEU A 92 7.97 -0.86 11.06
C LEU A 92 8.63 0.06 10.05
N ASP A 93 9.24 1.17 10.48
CA ASP A 93 9.81 2.06 9.48
C ASP A 93 11.09 2.79 9.93
N MET A 94 12.20 2.24 9.49
CA MET A 94 13.49 2.96 9.43
C MET A 94 13.57 3.91 8.21
N ARG A 95 12.56 3.95 7.33
CA ARG A 95 12.62 4.67 6.05
C ARG A 95 12.30 6.16 6.17
N ARG A 96 11.65 6.61 7.26
CA ARG A 96 11.38 8.05 7.47
C ARG A 96 12.65 8.92 7.53
N ASN A 97 13.79 8.33 7.89
CA ASN A 97 15.09 9.02 7.90
C ASN A 97 16.04 8.50 6.83
N GLY A 98 15.56 7.67 5.91
CA GLY A 98 16.34 7.12 4.80
C GLY A 98 16.34 8.03 3.58
N PRO A 99 17.07 7.61 2.53
CA PRO A 99 17.07 8.28 1.24
C PRO A 99 15.69 8.31 0.61
N ALA A 100 15.42 9.27 -0.26
CA ALA A 100 14.16 9.42 -0.96
C ALA A 100 13.96 8.28 -1.98
N ASP A 101 13.11 7.30 -1.66
CA ASP A 101 12.76 6.20 -2.56
C ASP A 101 11.46 6.52 -3.31
N PHE A 102 11.58 7.00 -4.54
CA PHE A 102 10.48 7.30 -5.45
C PHE A 102 10.10 6.11 -6.36
N SER A 103 10.71 4.94 -6.17
CA SER A 103 10.42 3.75 -6.99
C SER A 103 9.07 3.11 -6.67
N MET A 104 8.66 3.14 -5.39
CA MET A 104 7.39 2.58 -4.94
C MET A 104 6.26 3.61 -5.05
N ASN A 105 5.18 3.25 -5.75
CA ASN A 105 4.03 4.14 -5.93
C ASN A 105 3.10 4.10 -4.70
N LEU A 106 3.47 4.85 -3.66
CA LEU A 106 2.76 4.96 -2.39
C LEU A 106 2.07 6.33 -2.28
N PRO A 107 0.88 6.42 -1.66
CA PRO A 107 0.26 7.71 -1.35
C PRO A 107 1.08 8.46 -0.29
N PRO A 108 1.03 9.81 -0.26
CA PRO A 108 1.58 10.60 0.85
C PRO A 108 1.01 10.15 2.20
N GLU A 109 1.88 10.02 3.19
CA GLU A 109 1.47 9.69 4.55
C GLU A 109 1.12 10.95 5.35
N PRO A 110 0.08 10.91 6.21
CA PRO A 110 -0.26 12.05 7.04
C PRO A 110 0.75 12.24 8.19
N ASP A 111 0.99 13.50 8.52
CA ASP A 111 1.71 13.95 9.71
C ASP A 111 0.81 14.78 10.66
N ASP A 112 -0.47 14.92 10.33
CA ASP A 112 -1.49 15.62 11.13
C ASP A 112 -1.94 14.74 12.30
N GLU A 113 -1.71 15.21 13.54
CA GLU A 113 -2.05 14.46 14.76
C GLU A 113 -3.56 14.22 14.90
N THR A 114 -4.42 15.09 14.36
CA THR A 114 -5.87 14.91 14.42
C THR A 114 -6.29 13.71 13.58
N LEU A 115 -5.79 13.64 12.36
CA LEU A 115 -6.06 12.51 11.46
C LEU A 115 -5.44 11.21 11.99
N LEU A 116 -4.21 11.26 12.54
CA LEU A 116 -3.57 10.11 13.18
C LEU A 116 -4.36 9.63 14.40
N ALA A 117 -4.92 10.54 15.21
CA ALA A 117 -5.80 10.18 16.33
C ALA A 117 -7.08 9.48 15.87
N ARG A 118 -7.70 9.92 14.77
CA ARG A 118 -8.87 9.24 14.18
C ARG A 118 -8.54 7.84 13.67
N LEU A 119 -7.40 7.68 13.00
CA LEU A 119 -6.93 6.37 12.55
C LEU A 119 -6.73 5.40 13.73
N ARG A 120 -6.11 5.87 14.82
CA ARG A 120 -5.93 5.11 16.07
C ARG A 120 -7.29 4.74 16.69
N ALA A 121 -8.21 5.71 16.83
CA ALA A 121 -9.54 5.48 17.39
C ALA A 121 -10.33 4.39 16.64
N GLY A 122 -10.22 4.33 15.30
CA GLY A 122 -10.78 3.23 14.50
C GLY A 122 -10.18 1.88 14.88
N THR A 123 -8.86 1.81 15.07
CA THR A 123 -8.17 0.58 15.49
C THR A 123 -8.55 0.16 16.91
N ASP A 124 -8.64 1.12 17.84
CA ASP A 124 -9.02 0.87 19.25
C ASP A 124 -10.45 0.33 19.34
N ALA A 125 -11.37 0.85 18.53
CA ALA A 125 -12.75 0.36 18.48
C ALA A 125 -12.84 -1.12 18.09
N LEU A 126 -11.97 -1.61 17.20
CA LEU A 126 -11.94 -3.02 16.80
C LEU A 126 -11.45 -3.95 17.93
N SER A 127 -10.70 -3.44 18.89
CA SER A 127 -10.20 -4.23 20.03
C SER A 127 -11.34 -4.81 20.88
N GLN A 128 -12.51 -4.20 20.88
CA GLN A 128 -13.70 -4.66 21.61
C GLN A 128 -14.20 -6.02 21.12
N ASP A 129 -14.11 -6.26 19.81
CA ASP A 129 -14.61 -7.50 19.15
C ASP A 129 -13.48 -8.35 18.54
N LEU A 130 -12.25 -8.18 19.04
CA LEU A 130 -11.05 -8.79 18.44
C LEU A 130 -11.19 -10.28 18.21
N LEU A 131 -11.74 -11.04 19.19
CA LEU A 131 -11.87 -12.49 19.07
C LEU A 131 -12.84 -12.90 17.95
N SER A 132 -13.89 -12.14 17.69
CA SER A 132 -14.80 -12.40 16.57
C SER A 132 -14.13 -12.13 15.23
N LEU A 133 -13.32 -11.08 15.14
CA LEU A 133 -12.56 -10.72 13.94
C LEU A 133 -11.40 -11.69 13.63
N LEU A 134 -10.95 -12.50 14.60
CA LEU A 134 -9.95 -13.53 14.39
C LEU A 134 -10.51 -14.87 13.91
N ARG A 135 -11.85 -15.01 13.82
CA ARG A 135 -12.49 -16.23 13.29
C ARG A 135 -12.68 -16.16 11.79
N TYR A 136 -12.91 -17.33 11.18
CA TYR A 136 -13.41 -17.37 9.81
C TYR A 136 -14.77 -16.70 9.72
N GLN A 137 -14.93 -15.85 8.73
CA GLN A 137 -16.19 -15.16 8.43
C GLN A 137 -16.87 -15.76 7.19
N THR A 138 -18.14 -15.46 7.02
CA THR A 138 -18.88 -15.79 5.79
C THR A 138 -18.23 -15.07 4.60
N PHE A 139 -18.06 -15.78 3.49
CA PHE A 139 -17.53 -15.20 2.27
C PHE A 139 -18.46 -15.51 1.08
N PRO A 140 -18.82 -14.53 0.26
CA PRO A 140 -18.49 -13.10 0.41
C PRO A 140 -19.17 -12.48 1.64
N PRO A 141 -18.60 -11.39 2.20
CA PRO A 141 -19.22 -10.68 3.32
C PRO A 141 -20.63 -10.21 2.96
N ASP A 142 -21.54 -10.26 3.92
CA ASP A 142 -22.92 -9.80 3.78
C ASP A 142 -23.19 -8.55 4.64
N GLY A 143 -24.33 -7.89 4.40
CA GLY A 143 -24.82 -6.82 5.26
C GLY A 143 -23.93 -5.57 5.25
N PRO A 144 -23.46 -5.10 6.42
CA PRO A 144 -22.83 -3.79 6.58
C PRO A 144 -21.62 -3.55 5.68
N ASP A 145 -20.77 -4.56 5.48
CA ASP A 145 -19.58 -4.41 4.63
C ASP A 145 -19.92 -4.09 3.18
N ARG A 146 -21.00 -4.69 2.65
CA ARG A 146 -21.49 -4.37 1.29
C ARG A 146 -22.11 -2.98 1.21
N GLU A 147 -22.83 -2.57 2.23
CA GLU A 147 -23.42 -1.23 2.31
C GLU A 147 -22.31 -0.17 2.33
N THR A 148 -21.27 -0.41 3.11
CA THR A 148 -20.08 0.44 3.16
C THR A 148 -19.32 0.48 1.83
N ALA A 149 -19.19 -0.68 1.17
CA ALA A 149 -18.59 -0.72 -0.17
C ALA A 149 -19.41 0.08 -1.20
N LEU A 150 -20.76 0.00 -1.15
CA LEU A 150 -21.64 0.82 -1.99
C LEU A 150 -21.48 2.32 -1.70
N LEU A 151 -21.37 2.69 -0.42
CA LEU A 151 -21.11 4.08 -0.04
C LEU A 151 -19.78 4.59 -0.66
N TRP A 152 -18.72 3.79 -0.59
CA TRP A 152 -17.42 4.13 -1.17
C TRP A 152 -17.45 4.20 -2.70
N LEU A 153 -18.13 3.25 -3.35
CA LEU A 153 -18.25 3.19 -4.81
C LEU A 153 -19.05 4.37 -5.40
N LYS A 154 -19.98 4.97 -4.65
CA LYS A 154 -20.65 6.21 -5.06
C LYS A 154 -19.64 7.33 -5.33
N GLY A 155 -18.53 7.39 -4.61
CA GLY A 155 -17.46 8.36 -4.80
C GLY A 155 -16.81 8.31 -6.19
N VAL A 156 -16.89 7.18 -6.89
CA VAL A 156 -16.45 7.04 -8.30
C VAL A 156 -17.61 7.03 -9.29
N GLY A 157 -18.84 7.29 -8.84
CA GLY A 157 -20.03 7.31 -9.70
C GLY A 157 -20.60 5.91 -10.00
N LEU A 158 -20.33 4.91 -9.17
CA LEU A 158 -20.87 3.57 -9.31
C LEU A 158 -21.93 3.26 -8.26
N THR A 159 -23.05 2.69 -8.70
CA THR A 159 -24.15 2.20 -7.85
C THR A 159 -24.58 0.79 -8.29
N PRO A 160 -23.70 -0.21 -8.22
CA PRO A 160 -24.02 -1.56 -8.65
C PRO A 160 -25.02 -2.22 -7.71
N ALA A 161 -25.71 -3.28 -8.19
CA ALA A 161 -26.46 -4.17 -7.31
C ALA A 161 -25.50 -4.86 -6.33
N ALA A 162 -25.91 -5.04 -5.08
CA ALA A 162 -25.06 -5.56 -4.00
C ALA A 162 -24.50 -6.96 -4.30
N ASP A 163 -25.23 -7.81 -5.01
CA ASP A 163 -24.83 -9.16 -5.40
C ASP A 163 -23.75 -9.20 -6.51
N ARG A 164 -23.46 -8.05 -7.12
CA ARG A 164 -22.36 -7.87 -8.08
C ARG A 164 -21.03 -7.48 -7.42
N ILE A 165 -21.05 -7.16 -6.11
CA ILE A 165 -19.85 -6.72 -5.37
C ILE A 165 -19.14 -7.92 -4.75
N GLN A 166 -17.82 -7.97 -4.96
CA GLN A 166 -16.90 -8.89 -4.31
C GLN A 166 -15.78 -8.12 -3.62
N PHE A 167 -15.09 -8.80 -2.69
CA PHE A 167 -13.98 -8.27 -1.95
C PHE A 167 -12.73 -9.12 -2.20
N ALA A 168 -11.59 -8.47 -2.37
CA ALA A 168 -10.33 -9.16 -2.60
C ALA A 168 -9.21 -8.57 -1.74
N ALA A 169 -8.16 -9.36 -1.50
CA ALA A 169 -6.97 -8.94 -0.75
C ALA A 169 -6.08 -7.97 -1.55
N GLY A 170 -6.69 -6.84 -1.97
CA GLY A 170 -6.10 -5.81 -2.82
C GLY A 170 -6.29 -6.06 -4.32
N ALA A 171 -5.99 -5.03 -5.14
CA ALA A 171 -6.21 -5.09 -6.59
C ALA A 171 -5.49 -6.26 -7.28
N GLN A 172 -4.26 -6.60 -6.86
CA GLN A 172 -3.51 -7.70 -7.46
C GLN A 172 -4.24 -9.05 -7.32
N ALA A 173 -4.80 -9.33 -6.13
CA ALA A 173 -5.59 -10.55 -5.91
C ALA A 173 -6.93 -10.50 -6.69
N ALA A 174 -7.55 -9.32 -6.79
CA ALA A 174 -8.75 -9.13 -7.58
C ALA A 174 -8.49 -9.44 -9.07
N LEU A 175 -7.44 -8.85 -9.65
CA LEU A 175 -7.04 -9.07 -11.04
C LEU A 175 -6.70 -10.54 -11.31
N ALA A 176 -5.93 -11.18 -10.41
CA ALA A 176 -5.63 -12.61 -10.51
C ALA A 176 -6.91 -13.47 -10.53
N GLY A 177 -7.86 -13.15 -9.64
CA GLY A 177 -9.15 -13.83 -9.57
C GLY A 177 -10.00 -13.64 -10.83
N ILE A 178 -10.05 -12.41 -11.36
CA ILE A 178 -10.79 -12.11 -12.60
C ILE A 178 -10.16 -12.83 -13.79
N LEU A 179 -8.83 -12.74 -13.96
CA LEU A 179 -8.13 -13.45 -15.05
C LEU A 179 -8.37 -14.95 -14.98
N SER A 180 -8.24 -15.56 -13.79
CA SER A 180 -8.54 -17.00 -13.61
C SER A 180 -10.01 -17.37 -13.84
N THR A 181 -10.91 -16.39 -13.80
CA THR A 181 -12.34 -16.60 -14.08
C THR A 181 -12.65 -16.51 -15.59
N LEU A 182 -11.91 -15.67 -16.32
CA LEU A 182 -12.16 -15.34 -17.73
C LEU A 182 -11.34 -16.16 -18.72
N SER A 183 -10.15 -16.62 -18.31
CA SER A 183 -9.15 -17.18 -19.22
C SER A 183 -8.61 -18.53 -18.75
N THR A 184 -8.06 -19.26 -19.70
CA THR A 184 -7.31 -20.51 -19.54
C THR A 184 -5.87 -20.29 -20.02
N PRO A 185 -4.91 -21.17 -19.68
CA PRO A 185 -3.56 -21.09 -20.24
C PRO A 185 -3.56 -20.92 -21.76
N ASP A 186 -2.61 -20.16 -22.29
CA ASP A 186 -2.45 -19.80 -23.70
C ASP A 186 -3.46 -18.77 -24.24
N ASP A 187 -4.47 -18.37 -23.48
CA ASP A 187 -5.32 -17.23 -23.83
C ASP A 187 -4.55 -15.90 -23.75
N THR A 188 -4.97 -14.91 -24.54
CA THR A 188 -4.27 -13.62 -24.63
C THR A 188 -5.09 -12.48 -24.00
N ILE A 189 -4.42 -11.64 -23.23
CA ILE A 189 -4.94 -10.40 -22.66
C ILE A 189 -4.33 -9.21 -23.42
N ALA A 190 -5.15 -8.24 -23.79
CA ALA A 190 -4.68 -6.98 -24.39
C ALA A 190 -4.55 -5.90 -23.29
N CYS A 191 -3.60 -4.99 -23.48
CA CYS A 191 -3.42 -3.82 -22.62
C CYS A 191 -2.76 -2.67 -23.41
N GLU A 192 -2.52 -1.55 -22.75
CA GLU A 192 -1.70 -0.45 -23.28
C GLU A 192 -0.25 -0.89 -23.47
N ALA A 193 0.48 -0.30 -24.44
CA ALA A 193 1.87 -0.63 -24.74
C ALA A 193 2.81 -0.41 -23.53
N LEU A 194 2.53 0.65 -22.74
CA LEU A 194 3.08 0.85 -21.40
C LEU A 194 1.98 0.57 -20.39
N THR A 195 2.24 -0.27 -19.39
CA THR A 195 1.19 -0.61 -18.41
C THR A 195 1.76 -0.96 -17.04
N TYR A 196 0.89 -1.13 -16.06
CA TYR A 196 1.24 -1.53 -14.71
C TYR A 196 1.98 -2.89 -14.70
N PRO A 197 3.20 -2.99 -14.12
CA PRO A 197 3.98 -4.22 -14.14
C PRO A 197 3.29 -5.44 -13.51
N GLY A 198 2.35 -5.21 -12.61
CA GLY A 198 1.62 -6.28 -11.93
C GLY A 198 0.78 -7.13 -12.88
N ILE A 199 0.21 -6.57 -13.97
CA ILE A 199 -0.55 -7.36 -14.95
C ILE A 199 0.38 -8.29 -15.73
N ARG A 200 1.60 -7.83 -16.07
CA ARG A 200 2.63 -8.68 -16.73
C ARG A 200 2.97 -9.91 -15.87
N SER A 201 3.20 -9.65 -14.58
CA SER A 201 3.51 -10.74 -13.62
C SER A 201 2.36 -11.72 -13.48
N LEU A 202 1.11 -11.24 -13.45
CA LEU A 202 -0.07 -12.10 -13.38
C LEU A 202 -0.26 -12.94 -14.64
N CYS A 203 -0.14 -12.34 -15.83
CA CYS A 203 -0.23 -13.07 -17.09
C CYS A 203 0.86 -14.15 -17.18
N SER A 204 2.10 -13.84 -16.82
CA SER A 204 3.18 -14.82 -16.76
C SER A 204 2.87 -15.97 -15.78
N GLN A 205 2.40 -15.65 -14.56
CA GLN A 205 2.05 -16.66 -13.54
C GLN A 205 0.92 -17.58 -13.99
N LEU A 206 -0.05 -17.05 -14.75
CA LEU A 206 -1.22 -17.79 -15.22
C LEU A 206 -1.01 -18.43 -16.60
N ASN A 207 0.19 -18.35 -17.15
CA ASN A 207 0.53 -18.80 -18.51
C ASN A 207 -0.38 -18.16 -19.59
N LEU A 208 -0.63 -16.85 -19.48
CA LEU A 208 -1.41 -16.07 -20.43
C LEU A 208 -0.48 -15.24 -21.31
N GLY A 209 -0.82 -15.12 -22.59
CA GLY A 209 -0.24 -14.12 -23.47
C GLY A 209 -0.65 -12.71 -23.04
N LEU A 210 0.27 -11.75 -23.20
CA LEU A 210 -0.02 -10.33 -23.00
C LEU A 210 0.47 -9.56 -24.21
N ILE A 211 -0.44 -8.79 -24.83
CA ILE A 211 -0.14 -7.93 -25.98
C ILE A 211 -0.41 -6.47 -25.63
N GLY A 212 0.57 -5.61 -25.92
CA GLY A 212 0.40 -4.16 -25.84
C GLY A 212 -0.12 -3.64 -27.16
N LEU A 213 -1.20 -2.88 -27.11
CA LEU A 213 -1.84 -2.24 -28.24
C LEU A 213 -1.28 -0.84 -28.47
N GLU A 214 -1.37 -0.35 -29.70
CA GLU A 214 -0.93 0.99 -30.08
C GLU A 214 -1.73 2.07 -29.34
N GLU A 215 -1.07 3.18 -29.06
CA GLU A 215 -1.61 4.35 -28.41
C GLU A 215 -1.41 5.59 -29.29
N ASP A 216 -2.34 6.54 -29.20
CA ASP A 216 -2.18 7.87 -29.72
C ASP A 216 -2.01 8.92 -28.58
N GLU A 217 -2.07 10.21 -28.90
CA GLU A 217 -1.96 11.30 -27.94
C GLU A 217 -3.06 11.27 -26.86
N HIS A 218 -4.18 10.55 -27.10
CA HIS A 218 -5.32 10.44 -26.20
C HIS A 218 -5.36 9.11 -25.43
N GLY A 219 -4.38 8.23 -25.61
CA GLY A 219 -4.24 6.90 -24.97
C GLY A 219 -4.49 5.75 -25.95
N LEU A 220 -4.97 4.63 -25.47
CA LEU A 220 -5.21 3.44 -26.28
C LEU A 220 -6.03 3.77 -27.54
N ASP A 221 -5.49 3.44 -28.74
CA ASP A 221 -6.17 3.64 -30.00
C ASP A 221 -7.37 2.68 -30.15
N PRO A 222 -8.60 3.18 -30.36
CA PRO A 222 -9.77 2.34 -30.61
C PRO A 222 -9.63 1.43 -31.82
N ALA A 223 -8.94 1.87 -32.88
CA ALA A 223 -8.74 1.07 -34.08
C ALA A 223 -7.82 -0.12 -33.81
N ALA A 224 -6.75 0.09 -33.01
CA ALA A 224 -5.87 -0.99 -32.57
C ALA A 224 -6.63 -2.02 -31.72
N PHE A 225 -7.50 -1.56 -30.79
CA PHE A 225 -8.32 -2.47 -30.01
C PHE A 225 -9.34 -3.23 -30.86
N GLU A 226 -10.02 -2.56 -31.80
CA GLU A 226 -10.97 -3.22 -32.70
C GLU A 226 -10.26 -4.23 -33.63
N GLY A 227 -9.05 -3.92 -34.11
CA GLY A 227 -8.20 -4.85 -34.87
C GLY A 227 -7.87 -6.09 -34.05
N ALA A 228 -7.40 -5.91 -32.82
CA ALA A 228 -7.08 -7.01 -31.91
C ALA A 228 -8.30 -7.91 -31.61
N CYS A 229 -9.49 -7.34 -31.50
CA CYS A 229 -10.73 -8.11 -31.34
C CYS A 229 -11.07 -8.99 -32.55
N LYS A 230 -10.69 -8.54 -33.76
CA LYS A 230 -10.97 -9.27 -35.03
C LYS A 230 -9.90 -10.34 -35.33
N ASP A 231 -8.63 -9.98 -35.16
CA ASP A 231 -7.49 -10.77 -35.60
C ASP A 231 -6.94 -11.71 -34.54
N SER A 232 -7.02 -11.28 -33.30
CA SER A 232 -6.51 -12.02 -32.15
C SER A 232 -7.67 -12.41 -31.25
N LYS A 233 -7.78 -13.66 -30.85
CA LYS A 233 -8.80 -14.12 -29.90
C LYS A 233 -8.49 -13.64 -28.47
N ILE A 234 -8.45 -12.31 -28.28
CA ILE A 234 -8.21 -11.73 -26.96
C ILE A 234 -9.38 -12.02 -26.03
N LYS A 235 -9.07 -12.36 -24.79
CA LYS A 235 -10.07 -12.70 -23.76
C LYS A 235 -10.54 -11.51 -22.95
N ALA A 236 -9.71 -10.48 -22.82
CA ALA A 236 -10.04 -9.26 -22.10
C ALA A 236 -9.11 -8.13 -22.52
N LEU A 237 -9.56 -6.89 -22.30
CA LEU A 237 -8.75 -5.68 -22.33
C LEU A 237 -8.52 -5.21 -20.89
N TYR A 238 -7.26 -5.17 -20.45
CA TYR A 238 -6.87 -4.55 -19.19
C TYR A 238 -6.55 -3.07 -19.41
N LEU A 239 -7.10 -2.21 -18.57
CA LEU A 239 -6.86 -0.76 -18.58
C LEU A 239 -6.68 -0.23 -17.16
N ASN A 240 -5.74 0.72 -17.01
CA ASN A 240 -5.64 1.61 -15.84
C ASN A 240 -6.01 3.04 -16.27
N PRO A 241 -7.32 3.35 -16.43
CA PRO A 241 -7.78 4.47 -17.25
C PRO A 241 -7.75 5.85 -16.55
N THR A 242 -7.47 5.88 -15.25
CA THR A 242 -7.44 7.10 -14.44
C THR A 242 -6.09 7.25 -13.79
N LEU A 243 -5.37 8.36 -14.02
CA LEU A 243 -3.99 8.58 -13.55
C LEU A 243 -3.11 7.38 -13.85
N HIS A 244 -3.10 6.97 -15.10
CA HIS A 244 -2.41 5.78 -15.61
C HIS A 244 -1.00 5.61 -15.03
N ASN A 245 -0.66 4.42 -14.62
CA ASN A 245 0.67 4.06 -14.16
C ASN A 245 1.43 3.33 -15.28
N PRO A 246 2.44 3.97 -15.93
CA PRO A 246 3.25 5.06 -15.35
C PRO A 246 2.94 6.48 -15.85
N THR A 247 2.20 6.69 -16.94
CA THR A 247 2.17 7.94 -17.71
C THR A 247 1.30 9.04 -17.12
N THR A 248 0.59 8.81 -16.03
CA THR A 248 -0.35 9.74 -15.37
C THR A 248 -1.56 10.16 -16.21
N ARG A 249 -1.69 9.70 -17.44
CA ARG A 249 -2.80 10.00 -18.33
C ARG A 249 -4.14 9.56 -17.71
N THR A 250 -5.17 10.34 -17.97
CA THR A 250 -6.56 9.95 -17.70
C THR A 250 -7.32 9.91 -19.02
N LEU A 251 -7.88 8.77 -19.39
CA LEU A 251 -8.65 8.61 -20.62
C LEU A 251 -9.88 9.49 -20.57
N SER A 252 -10.10 10.28 -21.62
CA SER A 252 -11.26 11.16 -21.77
C SER A 252 -12.57 10.37 -21.81
N LEU A 253 -13.69 11.00 -21.48
CA LEU A 253 -15.02 10.37 -21.58
C LEU A 253 -15.31 9.87 -23.00
N GLN A 254 -14.88 10.61 -24.01
CA GLN A 254 -15.08 10.22 -25.41
C GLN A 254 -14.31 8.91 -25.72
N ARG A 255 -13.03 8.85 -25.37
CA ARG A 255 -12.20 7.66 -25.56
C ARG A 255 -12.76 6.45 -24.82
N ARG A 256 -13.24 6.64 -23.57
CA ARG A 256 -13.90 5.57 -22.80
C ARG A 256 -15.17 5.05 -23.51
N LYS A 257 -15.98 5.92 -24.09
CA LYS A 257 -17.18 5.52 -24.85
C LYS A 257 -16.83 4.73 -26.10
N GLU A 258 -15.80 5.13 -26.83
CA GLU A 258 -15.33 4.42 -28.03
C GLU A 258 -14.88 3.01 -27.69
N LEU A 259 -14.00 2.86 -26.71
CA LEU A 259 -13.51 1.55 -26.27
C LEU A 259 -14.64 0.68 -25.67
N ALA A 260 -15.56 1.26 -24.89
CA ALA A 260 -16.72 0.56 -24.34
C ALA A 260 -17.65 0.04 -25.44
N ALA A 261 -17.87 0.80 -26.51
CA ALA A 261 -18.67 0.38 -27.64
C ALA A 261 -18.03 -0.80 -28.40
N ILE A 262 -16.72 -0.79 -28.58
CA ILE A 262 -15.96 -1.89 -29.19
C ILE A 262 -16.06 -3.13 -28.30
N SER A 263 -15.79 -3.00 -27.01
CA SER A 263 -15.92 -4.07 -26.00
C SER A 263 -17.28 -4.75 -26.08
N THR A 264 -18.35 -3.97 -26.06
CA THR A 264 -19.74 -4.47 -26.14
C THR A 264 -20.01 -5.17 -27.49
N ARG A 265 -19.57 -4.58 -28.61
CA ARG A 265 -19.77 -5.11 -29.95
C ARG A 265 -19.11 -6.47 -30.14
N HIS A 266 -17.90 -6.63 -29.63
CA HIS A 266 -17.10 -7.85 -29.80
C HIS A 266 -17.24 -8.84 -28.64
N GLY A 267 -17.96 -8.46 -27.56
CA GLY A 267 -18.09 -9.30 -26.36
C GLY A 267 -16.76 -9.50 -25.61
N VAL A 268 -15.78 -8.61 -25.78
CA VAL A 268 -14.49 -8.66 -25.10
C VAL A 268 -14.57 -7.82 -23.83
N PRO A 269 -14.51 -8.44 -22.64
CA PRO A 269 -14.66 -7.69 -21.39
C PRO A 269 -13.48 -6.74 -21.13
N ILE A 270 -13.78 -5.62 -20.47
CA ILE A 270 -12.80 -4.66 -19.95
C ILE A 270 -12.51 -4.98 -18.48
N LEU A 271 -11.25 -5.09 -18.12
CA LEU A 271 -10.75 -5.10 -16.76
C LEU A 271 -10.31 -3.68 -16.41
N GLU A 272 -11.18 -2.92 -15.75
CA GLU A 272 -10.94 -1.56 -15.31
C GLU A 272 -10.24 -1.55 -13.95
N ASP A 273 -8.91 -1.37 -13.94
CA ASP A 273 -8.11 -1.18 -12.71
C ASP A 273 -8.12 0.31 -12.33
N ASP A 274 -9.11 0.70 -11.53
CA ASP A 274 -9.32 2.10 -11.13
C ASP A 274 -8.72 2.39 -9.74
N ALA A 275 -7.44 2.05 -9.56
CA ALA A 275 -6.73 2.25 -8.31
C ALA A 275 -6.70 3.73 -7.86
N TYR A 276 -6.78 4.67 -8.79
CA TYR A 276 -6.67 6.11 -8.55
C TYR A 276 -7.98 6.88 -8.73
N GLY A 277 -9.07 6.22 -9.11
CA GLY A 277 -10.34 6.89 -9.42
C GLY A 277 -10.89 7.76 -8.31
N GLN A 278 -10.72 7.35 -7.06
CA GLN A 278 -11.12 8.19 -5.92
C GLN A 278 -10.24 9.45 -5.75
N LEU A 279 -8.98 9.45 -6.23
CA LEU A 279 -8.09 10.62 -6.10
C LEU A 279 -8.54 11.77 -6.99
N CYS A 280 -8.97 11.49 -8.22
CA CYS A 280 -9.38 12.52 -9.16
C CYS A 280 -10.64 13.23 -8.69
N GLN A 281 -10.56 14.57 -8.54
CA GLN A 281 -11.71 15.39 -8.20
C GLN A 281 -12.65 15.55 -9.41
N THR A 282 -12.08 15.76 -10.59
CA THR A 282 -12.81 15.82 -11.85
C THR A 282 -12.39 14.62 -12.72
N LYS A 283 -13.25 13.62 -12.78
CA LYS A 283 -12.96 12.37 -13.52
C LYS A 283 -14.08 12.02 -14.48
N PRO A 284 -13.75 11.40 -15.63
CA PRO A 284 -14.77 10.82 -16.52
C PRO A 284 -15.49 9.66 -15.83
N GLN A 285 -16.69 9.36 -16.29
CA GLN A 285 -17.42 8.16 -15.85
C GLN A 285 -16.56 6.91 -16.08
N PRO A 286 -16.54 5.97 -15.12
CA PRO A 286 -15.83 4.70 -15.27
C PRO A 286 -16.47 3.83 -16.35
N PHE A 287 -15.69 2.92 -16.95
CA PHE A 287 -16.20 1.94 -17.92
C PHE A 287 -17.34 1.11 -17.34
N ALA A 288 -17.27 0.76 -16.06
CA ALA A 288 -18.34 0.03 -15.38
C ALA A 288 -19.70 0.77 -15.34
N SER A 289 -19.71 2.09 -15.53
CA SER A 289 -20.94 2.88 -15.75
C SER A 289 -21.36 2.95 -17.22
N LEU A 290 -20.40 2.91 -18.14
CA LEU A 290 -20.63 3.05 -19.59
C LEU A 290 -21.03 1.74 -20.25
N ALA A 291 -20.41 0.64 -19.82
CA ALA A 291 -20.63 -0.73 -20.31
C ALA A 291 -20.69 -1.72 -19.13
N PRO A 292 -21.70 -1.63 -18.26
CA PRO A 292 -21.78 -2.38 -17.02
C PRO A 292 -21.84 -3.91 -17.21
N GLU A 293 -22.28 -4.38 -18.39
CA GLU A 293 -22.45 -5.80 -18.69
C GLU A 293 -21.19 -6.46 -19.21
N THR A 294 -20.17 -5.67 -19.59
CA THR A 294 -18.90 -6.17 -20.12
C THR A 294 -17.71 -5.73 -19.27
N THR A 295 -17.91 -4.94 -18.22
CA THR A 295 -16.79 -4.39 -17.44
C THR A 295 -16.66 -5.04 -16.06
N TRP A 296 -15.46 -5.48 -15.75
CA TRP A 296 -15.01 -5.82 -14.41
C TRP A 296 -14.30 -4.60 -13.83
N TYR A 297 -14.85 -4.02 -12.78
CA TYR A 297 -14.26 -2.87 -12.10
C TYR A 297 -13.50 -3.31 -10.86
N VAL A 298 -12.28 -2.79 -10.67
CA VAL A 298 -11.45 -3.04 -9.50
C VAL A 298 -11.08 -1.70 -8.86
N GLY A 299 -11.71 -1.38 -7.73
CA GLY A 299 -11.40 -0.21 -6.92
C GLY A 299 -10.62 -0.58 -5.66
N SER A 300 -9.37 -0.14 -5.54
CA SER A 300 -8.51 -0.45 -4.39
C SER A 300 -8.42 0.71 -3.40
N LEU A 301 -8.40 0.41 -2.09
CA LEU A 301 -8.14 1.39 -1.05
C LEU A 301 -6.65 1.75 -0.92
N SER A 302 -5.77 1.02 -1.61
CA SER A 302 -4.31 1.14 -1.44
C SER A 302 -3.75 2.51 -1.78
N LYS A 303 -4.38 3.24 -2.71
CA LYS A 303 -3.91 4.56 -3.19
C LYS A 303 -4.70 5.73 -2.60
N CYS A 304 -5.85 5.44 -1.99
CA CYS A 304 -6.81 6.43 -1.53
C CYS A 304 -6.91 6.51 0.00
N VAL A 305 -6.52 5.44 0.70
CA VAL A 305 -6.56 5.35 2.17
C VAL A 305 -5.22 4.84 2.68
N GLY A 306 -4.82 3.62 2.30
CA GLY A 306 -3.56 3.06 2.75
C GLY A 306 -3.27 1.69 2.13
N ALA A 307 -2.04 1.52 1.64
CA ALA A 307 -1.63 0.30 0.95
C ALA A 307 -1.66 -0.95 1.87
N GLY A 308 -1.47 -0.75 3.18
CA GLY A 308 -1.46 -1.83 4.18
C GLY A 308 -2.82 -2.48 4.44
N LEU A 309 -3.94 -1.82 4.11
CA LEU A 309 -5.28 -2.40 4.23
C LEU A 309 -5.47 -3.66 3.39
N ARG A 310 -4.77 -3.76 2.26
CA ARG A 310 -4.90 -4.89 1.33
C ARG A 310 -6.35 -5.25 1.04
N LEU A 311 -7.16 -4.24 0.69
CA LEU A 311 -8.57 -4.38 0.38
C LEU A 311 -8.89 -3.74 -0.98
N ALA A 312 -9.64 -4.47 -1.80
CA ALA A 312 -10.23 -3.99 -3.05
C ALA A 312 -11.69 -4.40 -3.16
N HIS A 313 -12.50 -3.50 -3.68
CA HIS A 313 -13.87 -3.74 -4.09
C HIS A 313 -13.87 -4.11 -5.58
N VAL A 314 -14.54 -5.20 -5.93
CA VAL A 314 -14.70 -5.64 -7.31
C VAL A 314 -16.16 -5.57 -7.68
N VAL A 315 -16.48 -4.93 -8.80
CA VAL A 315 -17.83 -4.96 -9.38
C VAL A 315 -17.81 -5.86 -10.60
N ALA A 316 -18.52 -6.98 -10.53
CA ALA A 316 -18.63 -7.90 -11.65
C ALA A 316 -19.72 -7.43 -12.65
N PRO A 317 -19.62 -7.81 -13.94
CA PRO A 317 -20.61 -7.41 -14.96
C PRO A 317 -22.01 -7.94 -14.69
N GLU A 318 -22.13 -9.09 -14.03
CA GLU A 318 -23.40 -9.74 -13.69
C GLU A 318 -23.28 -10.59 -12.41
N ARG A 319 -24.41 -10.98 -11.83
CA ARG A 319 -24.47 -11.82 -10.63
C ARG A 319 -23.73 -13.16 -10.79
N ASN A 320 -23.95 -13.87 -11.92
CA ASN A 320 -23.32 -15.17 -12.14
C ASN A 320 -21.78 -15.04 -12.27
N ALA A 321 -21.29 -13.99 -12.91
CA ALA A 321 -19.87 -13.67 -12.97
C ALA A 321 -19.30 -13.38 -11.58
N SER A 322 -20.02 -12.61 -10.76
CA SER A 322 -19.71 -12.35 -9.35
C SER A 322 -19.59 -13.64 -8.54
N MET A 323 -20.53 -14.57 -8.71
CA MET A 323 -20.50 -15.88 -8.03
C MET A 323 -19.31 -16.76 -8.49
N ARG A 324 -18.97 -16.76 -9.78
CA ARG A 324 -17.78 -17.47 -10.28
C ARG A 324 -16.51 -16.88 -9.66
N LEU A 325 -16.36 -15.55 -9.68
CA LEU A 325 -15.22 -14.86 -9.07
C LEU A 325 -15.12 -15.18 -7.57
N SER A 326 -16.23 -15.16 -6.83
CA SER A 326 -16.26 -15.48 -5.40
C SER A 326 -15.61 -16.83 -5.09
N ARG A 327 -15.88 -17.86 -5.90
CA ARG A 327 -15.28 -19.20 -5.74
C ARG A 327 -13.77 -19.17 -5.96
N VAL A 328 -13.32 -18.45 -6.98
CA VAL A 328 -11.88 -18.29 -7.26
C VAL A 328 -11.16 -17.53 -6.14
N LEU A 329 -11.70 -16.40 -5.70
CA LEU A 329 -11.13 -15.63 -4.60
C LEU A 329 -11.05 -16.45 -3.30
N ARG A 330 -12.09 -17.24 -3.03
CA ARG A 330 -12.10 -18.14 -1.87
C ARG A 330 -11.01 -19.20 -1.96
N SER A 331 -10.73 -19.74 -3.14
CA SER A 331 -9.66 -20.73 -3.32
C SER A 331 -8.26 -20.11 -3.16
N GLN A 332 -8.10 -18.81 -3.47
CA GLN A 332 -6.82 -18.10 -3.36
C GLN A 332 -6.47 -17.72 -1.91
N SER A 333 -7.45 -17.27 -1.13
CA SER A 333 -7.19 -16.67 0.18
C SER A 333 -8.21 -17.00 1.26
N VAL A 334 -9.15 -17.93 0.99
CA VAL A 334 -10.29 -18.27 1.86
C VAL A 334 -11.25 -17.10 2.07
N MET A 335 -10.71 -15.95 2.52
CA MET A 335 -11.43 -14.69 2.73
C MET A 335 -10.43 -13.53 2.77
N VAL A 336 -10.91 -12.28 2.67
CA VAL A 336 -10.15 -11.11 3.06
C VAL A 336 -9.98 -11.06 4.57
N SER A 337 -8.96 -10.37 5.07
CA SER A 337 -8.76 -10.23 6.52
C SER A 337 -9.97 -9.53 7.17
N PRO A 338 -10.69 -10.17 8.12
CA PRO A 338 -11.82 -9.54 8.78
C PRO A 338 -11.43 -8.26 9.54
N LEU A 339 -10.23 -8.23 10.13
CA LEU A 339 -9.69 -7.04 10.78
C LEU A 339 -9.56 -5.86 9.80
N MET A 340 -8.98 -6.11 8.62
CA MET A 340 -8.79 -5.04 7.63
C MET A 340 -10.11 -4.62 6.98
N MET A 341 -11.03 -5.55 6.80
CA MET A 341 -12.39 -5.27 6.34
C MET A 341 -13.12 -4.37 7.34
N ALA A 342 -13.20 -4.78 8.60
CA ALA A 342 -13.87 -4.01 9.65
C ALA A 342 -13.25 -2.62 9.86
N LEU A 343 -11.91 -2.52 9.77
CA LEU A 343 -11.21 -1.24 9.86
C LEU A 343 -11.56 -0.31 8.70
N ALA A 344 -11.54 -0.85 7.48
CA ALA A 344 -11.88 -0.08 6.28
C ALA A 344 -13.36 0.36 6.31
N SER A 345 -14.28 -0.54 6.66
CA SER A 345 -15.71 -0.24 6.82
C SER A 345 -15.91 0.87 7.84
N ARG A 346 -15.28 0.78 9.01
CA ARG A 346 -15.34 1.80 10.06
C ARG A 346 -14.87 3.16 9.56
N TRP A 347 -13.69 3.22 8.92
CA TRP A 347 -13.13 4.49 8.41
C TRP A 347 -13.95 5.10 7.27
N ILE A 348 -14.65 4.29 6.48
CA ILE A 348 -15.58 4.78 5.45
C ILE A 348 -16.83 5.37 6.10
N GLU A 349 -17.42 4.67 7.07
CA GLU A 349 -18.66 5.07 7.76
C GLU A 349 -18.49 6.33 8.59
N ASP A 350 -17.40 6.45 9.35
CA ASP A 350 -17.14 7.60 10.22
C ASP A 350 -16.46 8.78 9.51
N GLY A 351 -16.18 8.62 8.19
CA GLY A 351 -15.58 9.66 7.36
C GLY A 351 -14.06 9.76 7.42
N THR A 352 -13.38 8.96 8.23
CA THR A 352 -11.90 8.95 8.33
C THR A 352 -11.24 8.63 7.00
N ALA A 353 -11.80 7.70 6.20
CA ALA A 353 -11.29 7.38 4.86
C ALA A 353 -11.39 8.60 3.91
N ASN A 354 -12.43 9.42 4.02
CA ASN A 354 -12.57 10.65 3.24
C ASN A 354 -11.56 11.71 3.67
N GLU A 355 -11.25 11.83 4.95
CA GLU A 355 -10.20 12.74 5.42
C GLU A 355 -8.80 12.29 4.96
N MET A 356 -8.51 10.99 4.98
CA MET A 356 -7.30 10.45 4.37
C MET A 356 -7.21 10.78 2.89
N LEU A 357 -8.29 10.57 2.14
CA LEU A 357 -8.35 10.91 0.73
C LEU A 357 -8.12 12.40 0.47
N TRP A 358 -8.73 13.26 1.28
CA TRP A 358 -8.54 14.71 1.22
C TRP A 358 -7.08 15.10 1.51
N HIS A 359 -6.48 14.51 2.56
CA HIS A 359 -5.05 14.71 2.89
C HIS A 359 -4.16 14.30 1.71
N ILE A 360 -4.36 13.09 1.15
CA ILE A 360 -3.57 12.58 0.02
C ILE A 360 -3.66 13.52 -1.18
N ARG A 361 -4.85 14.04 -1.53
CA ARG A 361 -5.04 15.00 -2.63
C ARG A 361 -4.27 16.30 -2.39
N ASN A 362 -4.42 16.90 -1.21
CA ASN A 362 -3.78 18.17 -0.88
C ASN A 362 -2.26 18.07 -0.84
N GLU A 363 -1.76 17.01 -0.23
CA GLU A 363 -0.32 16.77 -0.16
C GLU A 363 0.25 16.44 -1.54
N SER A 364 -0.45 15.64 -2.34
CA SER A 364 -0.07 15.37 -3.73
C SER A 364 0.02 16.67 -4.55
N ALA A 365 -0.98 17.54 -4.46
CA ALA A 365 -0.96 18.83 -5.16
C ALA A 365 0.18 19.74 -4.69
N ALA A 366 0.52 19.72 -3.39
CA ALA A 366 1.67 20.48 -2.87
C ALA A 366 3.01 19.94 -3.42
N ARG A 367 3.16 18.62 -3.46
CA ARG A 367 4.38 17.95 -3.97
C ARG A 367 4.51 18.09 -5.49
N GLN A 368 3.40 18.09 -6.23
CA GLN A 368 3.39 18.39 -7.67
C GLN A 368 3.84 19.84 -7.96
N ARG A 369 3.48 20.80 -7.10
CA ARG A 369 4.01 22.18 -7.22
C ARG A 369 5.53 22.25 -7.04
N LEU A 370 6.10 21.49 -6.09
CA LEU A 370 7.56 21.38 -5.94
C LEU A 370 8.18 20.78 -7.22
N ALA A 371 7.60 19.70 -7.73
CA ALA A 371 8.08 19.11 -8.98
C ALA A 371 8.04 20.12 -10.15
N ALA A 372 6.97 20.87 -10.29
CA ALA A 372 6.84 21.90 -11.34
C ALA A 372 7.89 23.01 -11.22
N GLN A 373 8.35 23.35 -10.02
CA GLN A 373 9.43 24.33 -9.82
C GLN A 373 10.80 23.81 -10.31
N HIS A 374 11.13 22.58 -9.95
CA HIS A 374 12.43 21.98 -10.29
C HIS A 374 12.49 21.47 -11.73
N LEU A 375 11.38 20.98 -12.27
CA LEU A 375 11.31 20.31 -13.57
C LEU A 375 10.75 21.23 -14.69
N LYS A 376 10.64 22.55 -14.47
CA LYS A 376 9.97 23.51 -15.38
C LYS A 376 10.51 23.49 -16.80
N ASP A 377 11.80 23.23 -16.99
CA ASP A 377 12.49 23.22 -18.28
C ASP A 377 12.65 21.80 -18.85
N LEU A 378 12.06 20.79 -18.21
CA LEU A 378 12.13 19.38 -18.57
C LEU A 378 10.77 18.87 -19.10
N SER A 379 10.81 17.85 -19.93
CA SER A 379 9.61 17.20 -20.45
C SER A 379 9.11 16.14 -19.46
N TYR A 380 7.93 16.35 -18.89
CA TYR A 380 7.28 15.37 -18.02
C TYR A 380 5.76 15.43 -18.09
N GLN A 381 5.13 14.34 -17.68
CA GLN A 381 3.69 14.23 -17.53
C GLN A 381 3.34 14.06 -16.06
N ALA A 382 2.30 14.74 -15.59
CA ALA A 382 1.80 14.67 -14.23
C ALA A 382 0.30 14.91 -14.20
N GLY A 383 -0.42 14.17 -13.36
CA GLY A 383 -1.82 14.45 -13.07
C GLY A 383 -1.96 15.39 -11.87
N PRO A 384 -2.85 16.37 -11.89
CA PRO A 384 -2.97 17.38 -10.82
C PRO A 384 -3.31 16.77 -9.44
N ASP A 385 -4.06 15.67 -9.43
CA ASP A 385 -4.48 14.96 -8.23
C ASP A 385 -3.57 13.76 -7.91
N GLY A 386 -2.60 13.45 -8.79
CA GLY A 386 -1.72 12.30 -8.68
C GLY A 386 -0.46 12.58 -7.87
N PHE A 387 0.09 11.55 -7.27
CA PHE A 387 1.36 11.62 -6.54
C PHE A 387 2.53 10.94 -7.28
N HIS A 388 2.40 10.73 -8.58
CA HIS A 388 3.51 10.29 -9.44
C HIS A 388 3.59 11.17 -10.68
N LEU A 389 4.73 11.11 -11.34
CA LEU A 389 4.99 11.75 -12.61
C LEU A 389 5.84 10.85 -13.51
N TRP A 390 5.75 11.09 -14.81
CA TRP A 390 6.51 10.41 -15.85
C TRP A 390 7.46 11.39 -16.50
N LEU A 391 8.77 11.26 -16.21
CA LEU A 391 9.82 12.18 -16.66
C LEU A 391 10.53 11.58 -17.87
N GLN A 392 10.49 12.33 -19.00
CA GLN A 392 11.28 12.02 -20.19
C GLN A 392 12.73 12.41 -19.97
N LEU A 393 13.63 11.54 -20.36
CA LEU A 393 15.05 11.80 -20.26
C LEU A 393 15.55 12.43 -21.56
N GLY A 394 16.42 13.41 -21.43
CA GLY A 394 17.10 14.08 -22.53
C GLY A 394 18.61 13.93 -22.43
N ASN A 395 19.35 14.74 -23.21
CA ASN A 395 20.81 14.87 -23.12
C ASN A 395 21.59 13.55 -23.24
N GLY A 396 21.04 12.57 -23.97
CA GLY A 396 21.70 11.26 -24.18
C GLY A 396 21.60 10.29 -22.99
N TRP A 397 20.81 10.59 -21.98
CA TRP A 397 20.56 9.67 -20.88
C TRP A 397 19.69 8.48 -21.30
N THR A 398 20.16 7.26 -21.01
CA THR A 398 19.30 6.09 -20.97
C THR A 398 18.65 5.96 -19.60
N SER A 399 17.46 5.33 -19.51
CA SER A 399 16.75 5.11 -18.26
C SER A 399 17.61 4.38 -17.22
N ALA A 400 18.32 3.33 -17.63
CA ALA A 400 19.20 2.55 -16.78
C ALA A 400 20.40 3.37 -16.24
N ALA A 401 21.08 4.14 -17.11
CA ALA A 401 22.20 4.97 -16.70
C ALA A 401 21.77 6.07 -15.74
N PHE A 402 20.62 6.72 -16.01
CA PHE A 402 20.08 7.76 -15.17
C PHE A 402 19.69 7.24 -13.78
N VAL A 403 18.94 6.14 -13.72
CA VAL A 403 18.56 5.50 -12.46
C VAL A 403 19.78 5.05 -11.66
N SER A 404 20.79 4.48 -12.32
CA SER A 404 22.05 4.11 -11.65
C SER A 404 22.75 5.33 -11.05
N GLN A 405 22.80 6.44 -11.78
CA GLN A 405 23.46 7.68 -11.34
C GLN A 405 22.77 8.29 -10.11
N VAL A 406 21.45 8.43 -10.12
CA VAL A 406 20.71 9.01 -8.98
C VAL A 406 20.65 8.06 -7.79
N ARG A 407 20.72 6.75 -8.02
CA ARG A 407 20.80 5.73 -6.95
C ARG A 407 22.07 5.89 -6.12
N ASN A 408 23.19 6.31 -6.73
CA ASN A 408 24.43 6.64 -6.01
C ASN A 408 24.26 7.83 -5.06
N GLN A 409 23.22 8.64 -5.27
CA GLN A 409 22.81 9.74 -4.38
C GLN A 409 21.64 9.33 -3.47
N ALA A 410 21.40 8.03 -3.34
CA ALA A 410 20.38 7.42 -2.51
C ALA A 410 18.93 7.77 -2.91
N ILE A 411 18.68 8.03 -4.20
CA ILE A 411 17.36 8.28 -4.76
C ILE A 411 16.92 7.07 -5.59
N GLY A 412 15.78 6.45 -5.23
CA GLY A 412 15.17 5.36 -5.99
C GLY A 412 14.21 5.88 -7.04
N LEU A 413 14.27 5.35 -8.27
CA LEU A 413 13.33 5.63 -9.37
C LEU A 413 12.89 4.32 -10.03
N ALA A 414 11.78 4.34 -10.77
CA ALA A 414 11.34 3.20 -11.57
C ALA A 414 11.68 3.44 -13.05
N GLU A 415 12.46 2.53 -13.63
CA GLU A 415 12.86 2.55 -15.04
C GLU A 415 11.66 2.25 -15.96
N SER A 416 11.67 2.82 -17.17
CA SER A 416 10.64 2.61 -18.18
C SER A 416 10.45 1.15 -18.58
N ASP A 417 11.53 0.37 -18.65
CA ASP A 417 11.50 -1.06 -19.04
C ASP A 417 10.58 -1.91 -18.15
N ALA A 418 10.38 -1.50 -16.90
CA ALA A 418 9.47 -2.19 -16.00
C ALA A 418 8.01 -2.16 -16.50
N PHE A 419 7.65 -1.17 -17.32
CA PHE A 419 6.27 -0.92 -17.75
C PHE A 419 5.99 -1.36 -19.19
N VAL A 420 7.01 -1.62 -20.00
CA VAL A 420 6.87 -1.96 -21.43
C VAL A 420 6.29 -3.36 -21.62
N VAL A 421 5.26 -3.46 -22.44
CA VAL A 421 4.68 -4.73 -22.92
C VAL A 421 5.03 -4.94 -24.39
N SER A 422 4.95 -3.89 -25.21
CA SER A 422 5.27 -3.94 -26.62
C SER A 422 5.95 -2.65 -27.09
N GLY A 423 6.67 -2.73 -28.21
CA GLY A 423 7.40 -1.60 -28.77
C GLY A 423 8.75 -1.35 -28.10
N GLN A 424 9.35 -0.22 -28.45
CA GLN A 424 10.62 0.21 -27.87
C GLN A 424 10.37 0.94 -26.53
N SER A 425 11.22 0.62 -25.54
CA SER A 425 11.17 1.34 -24.26
C SER A 425 11.52 2.82 -24.45
N PRO A 426 10.69 3.75 -23.99
CA PRO A 426 11.04 5.17 -24.03
C PRO A 426 12.13 5.45 -22.97
N GLU A 427 13.03 6.38 -23.29
CA GLU A 427 14.00 6.85 -22.29
C GLU A 427 13.29 7.76 -21.29
N ALA A 428 12.74 7.14 -20.26
CA ALA A 428 11.92 7.81 -19.25
C ALA A 428 11.98 7.09 -17.91
N VAL A 429 11.57 7.78 -16.86
CA VAL A 429 11.48 7.22 -15.51
C VAL A 429 10.20 7.67 -14.82
N ARG A 430 9.64 6.79 -13.97
CA ARG A 430 8.55 7.19 -13.09
C ARG A 430 9.09 7.60 -11.72
N LEU A 431 8.67 8.77 -11.25
CA LEU A 431 8.89 9.27 -9.91
C LEU A 431 7.59 9.19 -9.13
N CYS A 432 7.62 8.61 -7.92
CA CYS A 432 6.51 8.67 -6.97
C CYS A 432 6.83 9.70 -5.89
N LEU A 433 6.10 10.79 -5.87
CA LEU A 433 6.25 11.87 -4.89
C LEU A 433 5.54 11.56 -3.55
N GLY A 434 4.94 10.37 -3.41
CA GLY A 434 4.24 9.95 -2.22
C GLY A 434 5.16 9.33 -1.16
N GLY A 435 4.59 8.43 -0.33
CA GLY A 435 5.32 7.77 0.75
C GLY A 435 5.60 8.65 1.96
N PRO A 436 6.47 8.18 2.87
CA PRO A 436 6.75 8.82 4.17
C PRO A 436 7.69 10.03 4.10
N HIS A 437 7.97 10.54 2.90
CA HIS A 437 8.91 11.64 2.71
C HIS A 437 8.31 12.99 3.10
N THR A 438 9.12 13.83 3.73
CA THR A 438 8.77 15.24 3.97
C THR A 438 8.90 16.05 2.67
N ARG A 439 8.21 17.20 2.59
CA ARG A 439 8.35 18.12 1.45
C ARG A 439 9.79 18.56 1.23
N SER A 440 10.58 18.78 2.30
CA SER A 440 11.99 19.15 2.21
C SER A 440 12.85 18.03 1.59
N GLN A 441 12.60 16.76 1.95
CA GLN A 441 13.30 15.63 1.33
C GLN A 441 12.98 15.51 -0.16
N ILE A 442 11.70 15.71 -0.52
CA ILE A 442 11.26 15.71 -1.92
C ILE A 442 11.91 16.87 -2.69
N ASP A 443 11.90 18.07 -2.14
CA ASP A 443 12.51 19.26 -2.72
C ASP A 443 13.98 19.05 -3.02
N THR A 444 14.75 18.54 -2.04
CA THR A 444 16.17 18.20 -2.20
C THR A 444 16.36 17.14 -3.30
N ALA A 445 15.57 16.08 -3.29
CA ALA A 445 15.71 15.01 -4.28
C ALA A 445 15.36 15.48 -5.70
N LEU A 446 14.34 16.32 -5.86
CA LEU A 446 13.97 16.90 -7.16
C LEU A 446 15.05 17.85 -7.69
N SER A 447 15.70 18.63 -6.81
CA SER A 447 16.87 19.46 -7.19
C SER A 447 17.99 18.61 -7.76
N VAL A 448 18.33 17.50 -7.07
CA VAL A 448 19.37 16.56 -7.50
C VAL A 448 19.01 15.90 -8.84
N ILE A 449 17.76 15.50 -9.03
CA ILE A 449 17.28 14.89 -10.29
C ILE A 449 17.39 15.90 -11.43
N ALA A 450 16.95 17.15 -11.24
CA ALA A 450 17.01 18.20 -12.24
C ALA A 450 18.47 18.56 -12.62
N GLU A 451 19.35 18.69 -11.62
CA GLU A 451 20.77 18.95 -11.84
C GLU A 451 21.45 17.79 -12.59
N THR A 452 21.18 16.55 -12.20
CA THR A 452 21.73 15.36 -12.87
C THR A 452 21.31 15.33 -14.34
N LEU A 453 20.00 15.58 -14.62
CA LEU A 453 19.48 15.52 -15.98
C LEU A 453 19.98 16.67 -16.87
N SER A 454 20.36 17.81 -16.27
CA SER A 454 20.94 18.95 -16.98
C SER A 454 22.37 18.68 -17.47
N ASN A 455 23.06 17.69 -16.92
CA ASN A 455 24.39 17.28 -17.32
C ASN A 455 24.30 16.10 -18.31
N GLU A 456 25.30 15.96 -19.17
CA GLU A 456 25.45 14.76 -19.99
C GLU A 456 25.89 13.55 -19.13
N PRO A 457 25.50 12.33 -19.52
CA PRO A 457 25.99 11.12 -18.86
C PRO A 457 27.52 11.10 -18.93
N LYS A 458 28.19 10.90 -17.80
CA LYS A 458 29.63 10.71 -17.79
C LYS A 458 29.95 9.40 -18.49
N ASP A 459 30.73 9.46 -19.57
CA ASP A 459 31.24 8.26 -20.24
C ASP A 459 32.00 7.39 -19.24
N VAL A 460 31.46 6.24 -18.89
CA VAL A 460 32.09 5.23 -18.01
C VAL A 460 33.32 4.61 -18.68
N THR A 461 33.52 4.86 -19.97
CA THR A 461 34.65 4.34 -20.78
C THR A 461 35.99 5.01 -20.55
N THR A 462 36.11 6.02 -19.67
CA THR A 462 37.38 6.74 -19.48
C THR A 462 38.29 6.16 -18.39
N TYR A 463 37.99 4.98 -17.85
CA TYR A 463 38.82 4.34 -16.80
C TYR A 463 39.24 2.89 -17.12
N PHE A 464 39.52 2.59 -18.39
CA PHE A 464 40.29 1.38 -18.76
C PHE A 464 41.41 1.70 -19.76
#